data_85fb5578f11ddb9f383dc772e916ca69
#
_entry.id   85fb5578f11ddb9f383dc772e916ca69
#
_cell.length_a   1.000
_cell.length_b   1.000
_cell.length_c   1.000
_cell.angle_alpha   90.00
_cell.angle_beta   90.00
_cell.angle_gamma   90.00
#
_symmetry.space_group_name_H-M   'P 1'
#
loop_
_entity.id
_entity.type
_entity.pdbx_description
1 polymer ?
#
loop_
_entity_poly.entity_id
_entity_poly.type
_entity_poly.pdbx_seq_one_letter_code
_entity_poly.pdbx_strand_id
1 'polypeptide(L)'
;MISQGSVAKQALIRVLFVVRGFPREILLMATYRGRKTDICRMVGYDIWGRPKSPASKRAYPAGQHGPNQKDNNRRSEYGEQLLAKQVIRRYYNMLEKQFSNTFKKAQRMNGNTSLNFLRLLEMRLGTAVWRLGYAKTIFQARQMVSHCHIHVNGKLVNICSFQVKVGDIIEVRDRKSSRDIAKNNHYEAAQIPAYMESDVQNFKGKIIALPEREDFPKFFQEQQVVEFYAR
;
A
#
# COMPACT_ATOMS: atom_id res chain seq x y z
N MET A 1 36.80 6.02 -32.63
CA MET A 1 36.46 4.58 -32.73
C MET A 1 35.81 4.19 -31.42
N ILE A 2 34.50 4.28 -31.32
CA ILE A 2 33.73 3.90 -30.12
C ILE A 2 33.45 2.39 -30.25
N SER A 3 33.90 1.62 -29.25
CA SER A 3 34.03 0.17 -29.29
C SER A 3 32.69 -0.54 -29.50
N GLN A 4 32.58 -1.32 -30.55
CA GLN A 4 31.45 -2.19 -30.87
C GLN A 4 31.12 -3.23 -29.74
N GLY A 5 32.00 -3.41 -28.75
CA GLY A 5 31.81 -4.29 -27.61
C GLY A 5 30.75 -3.87 -26.61
N SER A 6 30.40 -2.57 -26.51
CA SER A 6 29.38 -2.07 -25.56
C SER A 6 27.96 -2.34 -26.05
N VAL A 7 27.74 -2.24 -27.35
CA VAL A 7 26.40 -2.46 -27.95
C VAL A 7 26.04 -3.93 -27.95
N ALA A 8 27.02 -4.82 -28.21
CA ALA A 8 26.82 -6.28 -28.16
C ALA A 8 26.49 -6.78 -26.74
N LYS A 9 27.15 -6.28 -25.69
CA LYS A 9 26.83 -6.60 -24.30
C LYS A 9 25.45 -6.13 -23.88
N GLN A 10 25.01 -4.96 -24.34
CA GLN A 10 23.64 -4.47 -24.08
C GLN A 10 22.59 -5.28 -24.84
N ALA A 11 22.88 -5.74 -26.05
CA ALA A 11 22.01 -6.61 -26.82
C ALA A 11 21.90 -8.01 -26.19
N LEU A 12 23.01 -8.58 -25.70
CA LEU A 12 23.02 -9.88 -25.02
C LEU A 12 22.23 -9.87 -23.71
N ILE A 13 22.33 -8.77 -22.94
CA ILE A 13 21.54 -8.58 -21.74
C ILE A 13 20.04 -8.45 -22.08
N ARG A 14 19.71 -7.85 -23.23
CA ARG A 14 18.32 -7.79 -23.71
C ARG A 14 17.77 -9.16 -24.09
N VAL A 15 18.54 -10.00 -24.75
CA VAL A 15 18.10 -11.33 -25.19
C VAL A 15 17.97 -12.31 -24.01
N LEU A 16 18.91 -12.32 -23.08
CA LEU A 16 18.85 -13.16 -21.86
C LEU A 16 17.67 -12.83 -20.94
N PHE A 17 17.20 -11.58 -20.95
CA PHE A 17 16.05 -11.16 -20.13
C PHE A 17 14.70 -11.55 -20.76
N VAL A 18 14.62 -11.61 -22.08
CA VAL A 18 13.40 -12.02 -22.80
C VAL A 18 13.13 -13.52 -22.64
N VAL A 19 14.18 -14.34 -22.57
CA VAL A 19 14.04 -15.82 -22.44
C VAL A 19 13.52 -16.25 -21.04
N ARG A 20 13.62 -15.39 -20.01
CA ARG A 20 13.11 -15.69 -18.65
C ARG A 20 11.69 -15.23 -18.36
N GLY A 21 10.95 -14.67 -19.33
CA GLY A 21 9.51 -14.37 -19.19
C GLY A 21 9.13 -13.34 -18.12
N PHE A 22 10.08 -12.56 -17.60
CA PHE A 22 9.78 -11.49 -16.66
C PHE A 22 9.69 -10.14 -17.40
N PRO A 23 8.52 -9.50 -17.45
CA PRO A 23 8.41 -8.16 -18.02
C PRO A 23 9.27 -7.17 -17.20
N ARG A 24 10.06 -6.38 -17.91
CA ARG A 24 11.02 -5.39 -17.38
C ARG A 24 10.39 -4.35 -16.43
N GLU A 25 9.09 -4.20 -16.49
CA GLU A 25 8.32 -3.26 -15.65
C GLU A 25 8.29 -3.63 -14.16
N ILE A 26 8.60 -4.88 -13.80
CA ILE A 26 8.61 -5.35 -12.40
C ILE A 26 9.76 -4.73 -11.61
N LEU A 27 10.88 -4.38 -12.26
CA LEU A 27 12.08 -3.84 -11.62
C LEU A 27 11.98 -2.37 -11.23
N LEU A 28 10.97 -1.63 -11.70
CA LEU A 28 10.83 -0.18 -11.52
C LEU A 28 9.73 0.23 -10.52
N MET A 29 9.17 -0.70 -9.76
CA MET A 29 8.19 -0.33 -8.73
C MET A 29 8.89 0.31 -7.54
N ALA A 30 9.09 1.63 -7.62
CA ALA A 30 9.62 2.41 -6.52
C ALA A 30 8.77 2.21 -5.26
N THR A 31 9.44 1.93 -4.15
CA THR A 31 8.80 1.73 -2.84
C THR A 31 9.45 2.62 -1.80
N TYR A 32 8.74 2.91 -0.73
CA TYR A 32 9.30 3.64 0.39
C TYR A 32 10.33 2.79 1.14
N ARG A 33 11.58 3.25 1.18
CA ARG A 33 12.71 2.58 1.86
C ARG A 33 13.17 3.30 3.14
N GLY A 34 12.56 4.43 3.47
CA GLY A 34 12.90 5.22 4.66
C GLY A 34 12.53 4.52 5.97
N ARG A 35 12.97 5.08 7.08
CA ARG A 35 12.70 4.57 8.43
C ARG A 35 11.22 4.70 8.76
N LYS A 36 10.55 3.59 8.97
CA LYS A 36 9.12 3.54 9.33
C LYS A 36 8.84 4.12 10.72
N THR A 37 9.80 3.96 11.63
CA THR A 37 9.72 4.43 13.00
C THR A 37 9.65 5.95 13.11
N ASP A 38 10.33 6.66 12.23
CA ASP A 38 10.39 8.12 12.27
C ASP A 38 9.03 8.74 11.94
N ILE A 39 8.29 8.10 11.02
CA ILE A 39 6.94 8.52 10.67
C ILE A 39 5.98 8.32 11.84
N CYS A 40 6.00 7.14 12.48
CA CYS A 40 5.15 6.85 13.63
C CYS A 40 5.43 7.82 14.79
N ARG A 41 6.70 8.16 15.03
CA ARG A 41 7.09 9.14 16.05
C ARG A 41 6.69 10.57 15.71
N MET A 42 6.71 10.95 14.41
CA MET A 42 6.25 12.26 13.96
C MET A 42 4.74 12.45 14.16
N VAL A 43 3.98 11.38 14.00
CA VAL A 43 2.50 11.37 14.15
C VAL A 43 2.08 11.15 15.61
N GLY A 44 2.91 10.49 16.43
CA GLY A 44 2.65 10.16 17.83
C GLY A 44 1.99 8.79 18.04
N TYR A 45 1.61 8.07 16.98
CA TYR A 45 1.02 6.74 17.07
C TYR A 45 1.53 5.82 15.94
N ASP A 46 1.31 4.51 16.07
CA ASP A 46 1.71 3.56 15.04
C ASP A 46 0.65 3.48 13.94
N ILE A 47 1.00 3.98 12.76
CA ILE A 47 0.13 3.97 11.58
C ILE A 47 -0.19 2.54 11.11
N TRP A 48 0.72 1.57 11.34
CA TRP A 48 0.59 0.19 10.83
C TRP A 48 0.21 -0.84 11.91
N GLY A 49 -0.10 -0.41 13.14
CA GLY A 49 -0.54 -1.31 14.22
C GLY A 49 0.49 -2.35 14.65
N ARG A 50 1.79 -2.04 14.61
CA ARG A 50 2.84 -2.99 14.99
C ARG A 50 2.92 -3.15 16.51
N PRO A 51 2.97 -4.38 17.06
CA PRO A 51 2.93 -4.62 18.51
C PRO A 51 4.12 -4.02 19.27
N LYS A 52 5.27 -3.84 18.61
CA LYS A 52 6.48 -3.22 19.19
C LYS A 52 6.79 -1.89 18.50
N SER A 53 5.85 -0.94 18.56
CA SER A 53 6.07 0.37 17.98
C SER A 53 7.01 1.23 18.81
N PRO A 54 8.05 1.85 18.23
CA PRO A 54 8.90 2.80 18.95
C PRO A 54 8.16 4.08 19.38
N ALA A 55 7.01 4.40 18.77
CA ALA A 55 6.21 5.54 19.15
C ALA A 55 5.68 5.44 20.58
N SER A 56 5.36 4.22 21.05
CA SER A 56 4.94 3.99 22.44
C SER A 56 6.06 4.16 23.47
N LYS A 57 7.33 3.92 23.07
CA LYS A 57 8.48 4.05 23.97
C LYS A 57 9.12 5.43 23.96
N ARG A 58 9.00 6.16 22.86
CA ARG A 58 9.64 7.46 22.64
C ARG A 58 8.59 8.42 22.06
N ALA A 59 7.90 9.12 22.96
CA ALA A 59 6.79 10.03 22.62
C ALA A 59 7.23 11.35 21.96
N TYR A 60 8.50 11.50 21.58
CA TYR A 60 9.03 12.70 20.95
C TYR A 60 9.37 12.44 19.47
N PRO A 61 9.35 13.48 18.62
CA PRO A 61 9.66 13.34 17.19
C PRO A 61 11.04 12.73 16.93
N ALA A 62 11.24 12.20 15.73
CA ALA A 62 12.52 11.64 15.32
C ALA A 62 13.52 12.75 14.97
N GLY A 63 14.80 12.45 15.11
CA GLY A 63 15.90 13.35 14.77
C GLY A 63 16.62 13.89 15.99
N GLN A 64 17.71 14.63 15.77
CA GLN A 64 18.60 15.17 16.79
C GLN A 64 17.87 16.13 17.75
N HIS A 65 16.99 16.94 17.21
CA HIS A 65 16.22 17.94 17.99
C HIS A 65 14.93 17.38 18.61
N GLY A 66 14.59 16.12 18.31
CA GLY A 66 13.36 15.50 18.80
C GLY A 66 13.17 15.57 20.31
N PRO A 67 14.17 15.17 21.15
CA PRO A 67 14.05 15.18 22.61
C PRO A 67 13.86 16.58 23.21
N ASN A 68 14.41 17.59 22.56
CA ASN A 68 14.36 18.98 23.02
C ASN A 68 13.19 19.78 22.40
N GLN A 69 12.38 19.15 21.57
CA GLN A 69 11.24 19.80 20.95
C GLN A 69 10.12 19.90 22.00
N LYS A 70 9.81 21.13 22.43
CA LYS A 70 8.70 21.40 23.33
C LYS A 70 7.38 21.09 22.62
N ASP A 71 6.39 20.56 23.35
CA ASP A 71 5.07 20.18 22.85
C ASP A 71 4.27 21.35 22.23
N ASN A 72 4.71 22.58 22.46
CA ASN A 72 4.09 23.81 21.95
C ASN A 72 4.35 24.12 20.46
N ASN A 73 4.85 23.20 19.69
CA ASN A 73 4.95 23.40 18.24
C ASN A 73 3.57 23.37 17.60
N ARG A 74 2.83 24.50 17.72
CA ARG A 74 1.60 24.70 16.94
C ARG A 74 1.96 24.58 15.46
N ARG A 75 1.45 23.54 14.84
CA ARG A 75 1.57 23.39 13.39
C ARG A 75 0.71 24.47 12.75
N SER A 76 1.20 25.03 11.64
CA SER A 76 0.34 25.85 10.80
C SER A 76 -0.74 24.96 10.15
N GLU A 77 -1.83 25.54 9.73
CA GLU A 77 -2.91 24.85 9.00
C GLU A 77 -2.37 24.03 7.83
N TYR A 78 -1.47 24.60 7.04
CA TYR A 78 -0.76 23.87 5.99
C TYR A 78 0.00 22.66 6.52
N GLY A 79 0.67 22.81 7.67
CA GLY A 79 1.43 21.72 8.30
C GLY A 79 0.53 20.57 8.75
N GLU A 80 -0.67 20.86 9.23
CA GLU A 80 -1.67 19.86 9.60
C GLU A 80 -2.22 19.11 8.38
N GLN A 81 -2.60 19.84 7.36
CA GLN A 81 -3.06 19.27 6.09
C GLN A 81 -1.99 18.40 5.42
N LEU A 82 -0.73 18.87 5.42
CA LEU A 82 0.41 18.10 4.92
C LEU A 82 0.60 16.81 5.72
N LEU A 83 0.47 16.86 7.05
CA LEU A 83 0.59 15.69 7.91
C LEU A 83 -0.52 14.68 7.62
N ALA A 84 -1.78 15.13 7.55
CA ALA A 84 -2.92 14.28 7.23
C ALA A 84 -2.71 13.55 5.88
N LYS A 85 -2.25 14.27 4.86
CA LYS A 85 -1.86 13.67 3.57
C LYS A 85 -0.75 12.63 3.74
N GLN A 86 0.31 12.94 4.50
CA GLN A 86 1.43 12.03 4.72
C GLN A 86 1.01 10.75 5.45
N VAL A 87 0.11 10.84 6.42
CA VAL A 87 -0.43 9.69 7.17
C VAL A 87 -1.12 8.72 6.22
N ILE A 88 -2.11 9.19 5.47
CA ILE A 88 -2.87 8.33 4.55
C ILE A 88 -1.96 7.73 3.48
N ARG A 89 -1.10 8.55 2.88
CA ARG A 89 -0.15 8.08 1.87
C ARG A 89 0.77 6.98 2.39
N ARG A 90 1.28 7.11 3.61
CA ARG A 90 2.19 6.15 4.23
C ARG A 90 1.47 4.89 4.68
N TYR A 91 0.25 5.02 5.17
CA TYR A 91 -0.59 3.87 5.52
C TYR A 91 -0.74 2.91 4.34
N TYR A 92 -1.08 3.43 3.15
CA TYR A 92 -1.22 2.63 1.92
C TYR A 92 0.11 2.37 1.18
N ASN A 93 1.25 2.76 1.77
CA ASN A 93 2.58 2.59 1.17
C ASN A 93 2.67 3.10 -0.29
N MET A 94 2.16 4.30 -0.53
CA MET A 94 2.14 4.93 -1.85
C MET A 94 3.22 5.99 -2.01
N LEU A 95 3.68 6.17 -3.24
CA LEU A 95 4.51 7.31 -3.63
C LEU A 95 3.63 8.52 -3.96
N GLU A 96 4.21 9.73 -3.83
CA GLU A 96 3.49 10.99 -4.02
C GLU A 96 2.79 11.08 -5.40
N LYS A 97 3.51 10.75 -6.47
CA LYS A 97 2.96 10.80 -7.83
C LYS A 97 1.72 9.91 -8.00
N GLN A 98 1.78 8.67 -7.47
CA GLN A 98 0.64 7.75 -7.53
C GLN A 98 -0.53 8.25 -6.68
N PHE A 99 -0.25 8.78 -5.49
CA PHE A 99 -1.24 9.31 -4.57
C PHE A 99 -1.98 10.51 -5.19
N SER A 100 -1.24 11.48 -5.72
CA SER A 100 -1.80 12.64 -6.43
C SER A 100 -2.63 12.24 -7.65
N ASN A 101 -2.16 11.28 -8.46
CA ASN A 101 -2.92 10.76 -9.59
C ASN A 101 -4.23 10.07 -9.15
N THR A 102 -4.20 9.34 -8.03
CA THR A 102 -5.40 8.70 -7.47
C THR A 102 -6.39 9.77 -6.98
N PHE A 103 -5.90 10.84 -6.36
CA PHE A 103 -6.74 11.96 -5.94
C PHE A 103 -7.39 12.67 -7.13
N LYS A 104 -6.63 12.99 -8.18
CA LYS A 104 -7.17 13.57 -9.41
C LYS A 104 -8.23 12.67 -10.07
N LYS A 105 -8.07 11.35 -9.97
CA LYS A 105 -9.08 10.39 -10.43
C LYS A 105 -10.35 10.47 -9.59
N ALA A 106 -10.21 10.57 -8.26
CA ALA A 106 -11.35 10.69 -7.35
C ALA A 106 -12.15 11.98 -7.57
N GLN A 107 -11.47 13.10 -7.86
CA GLN A 107 -12.13 14.38 -8.19
C GLN A 107 -13.00 14.30 -9.45
N ARG A 108 -12.65 13.44 -10.42
CA ARG A 108 -13.43 13.26 -11.67
C ARG A 108 -14.64 12.34 -11.50
N MET A 109 -14.74 11.65 -10.36
CA MET A 109 -15.85 10.75 -10.07
C MET A 109 -17.01 11.53 -9.45
N ASN A 110 -18.23 11.16 -9.80
CA ASN A 110 -19.42 11.75 -9.18
C ASN A 110 -19.52 11.40 -7.71
N GLY A 111 -20.00 12.32 -6.89
CA GLY A 111 -20.23 12.14 -5.45
C GLY A 111 -19.14 12.75 -4.57
N ASN A 112 -19.04 12.29 -3.33
CA ASN A 112 -18.11 12.82 -2.35
C ASN A 112 -16.67 12.44 -2.70
N THR A 113 -15.83 13.45 -3.01
CA THR A 113 -14.43 13.25 -3.42
C THR A 113 -13.61 12.55 -2.35
N SER A 114 -13.80 12.87 -1.07
CA SER A 114 -13.03 12.25 0.02
C SER A 114 -13.34 10.75 0.14
N LEU A 115 -14.61 10.37 0.05
CA LEU A 115 -15.03 8.97 0.09
C LEU A 115 -14.56 8.20 -1.15
N ASN A 116 -14.74 8.77 -2.34
CA ASN A 116 -14.26 8.19 -3.59
C ASN A 116 -12.75 7.98 -3.57
N PHE A 117 -12.01 8.93 -2.99
CA PHE A 117 -10.57 8.82 -2.85
C PHE A 117 -10.16 7.65 -1.94
N LEU A 118 -10.78 7.52 -0.76
CA LEU A 118 -10.52 6.41 0.15
C LEU A 118 -10.90 5.05 -0.49
N ARG A 119 -12.03 4.98 -1.19
CA ARG A 119 -12.44 3.79 -1.97
C ARG A 119 -11.39 3.37 -2.98
N LEU A 120 -10.88 4.32 -3.76
CA LEU A 120 -9.81 4.03 -4.73
C LEU A 120 -8.51 3.55 -4.08
N LEU A 121 -8.20 4.00 -2.87
CA LEU A 121 -7.03 3.53 -2.12
C LEU A 121 -7.23 2.12 -1.57
N GLU A 122 -8.41 1.81 -1.07
CA GLU A 122 -8.73 0.50 -0.48
C GLU A 122 -8.88 -0.58 -1.56
N MET A 123 -9.48 -0.24 -2.71
CA MET A 123 -9.70 -1.16 -3.83
C MET A 123 -8.42 -1.47 -4.64
N ARG A 124 -7.24 -1.17 -4.13
CA ARG A 124 -5.97 -1.61 -4.73
C ARG A 124 -5.67 -3.05 -4.33
N LEU A 125 -5.21 -3.85 -5.29
CA LEU A 125 -4.90 -5.27 -5.05
C LEU A 125 -3.97 -5.50 -3.86
N GLY A 126 -2.93 -4.66 -3.70
CA GLY A 126 -2.04 -4.77 -2.55
C GLY A 126 -2.73 -4.54 -1.21
N THR A 127 -3.68 -3.61 -1.15
CA THR A 127 -4.50 -3.35 0.04
C THR A 127 -5.48 -4.50 0.27
N ALA A 128 -6.17 -4.95 -0.77
CA ALA A 128 -7.13 -6.06 -0.70
C ALA A 128 -6.48 -7.35 -0.16
N VAL A 129 -5.28 -7.71 -0.65
CA VAL A 129 -4.50 -8.87 -0.16
C VAL A 129 -4.15 -8.72 1.32
N TRP A 130 -3.84 -7.50 1.78
CA TRP A 130 -3.56 -7.23 3.19
C TRP A 130 -4.83 -7.34 4.04
N ARG A 131 -5.97 -6.80 3.60
CA ARG A 131 -7.26 -6.87 4.30
C ARG A 131 -7.81 -8.30 4.39
N LEU A 132 -7.59 -9.12 3.37
CA LEU A 132 -7.94 -10.54 3.39
C LEU A 132 -7.08 -11.39 4.35
N GLY A 133 -6.06 -10.79 4.98
CA GLY A 133 -5.21 -11.49 5.95
C GLY A 133 -4.13 -12.39 5.34
N TYR A 134 -3.92 -12.36 4.02
CA TYR A 134 -2.86 -13.17 3.38
C TYR A 134 -1.46 -12.63 3.64
N ALA A 135 -1.36 -11.40 4.14
CA ALA A 135 -0.12 -10.76 4.52
C ALA A 135 -0.27 -10.01 5.85
N LYS A 136 0.71 -10.12 6.75
CA LYS A 136 0.73 -9.41 8.05
C LYS A 136 0.86 -7.90 7.91
N THR A 137 1.45 -7.42 6.82
CA THR A 137 1.68 -5.99 6.60
C THR A 137 1.43 -5.63 5.14
N ILE A 138 1.08 -4.37 4.89
CA ILE A 138 0.90 -3.86 3.53
C ILE A 138 2.17 -3.97 2.67
N PHE A 139 3.35 -3.92 3.29
CA PHE A 139 4.64 -4.11 2.60
C PHE A 139 4.80 -5.54 2.10
N GLN A 140 4.41 -6.50 2.92
CA GLN A 140 4.42 -7.92 2.58
C GLN A 140 3.37 -8.26 1.52
N ALA A 141 2.16 -7.69 1.64
CA ALA A 141 1.12 -7.82 0.61
C ALA A 141 1.63 -7.34 -0.76
N ARG A 142 2.29 -6.18 -0.79
CA ARG A 142 2.94 -5.69 -2.01
C ARG A 142 3.98 -6.65 -2.55
N GLN A 143 4.79 -7.25 -1.68
CA GLN A 143 5.80 -8.24 -2.09
C GLN A 143 5.14 -9.50 -2.67
N MET A 144 4.09 -10.02 -2.04
CA MET A 144 3.35 -11.19 -2.53
C MET A 144 2.77 -10.94 -3.92
N VAL A 145 2.17 -9.78 -4.16
CA VAL A 145 1.64 -9.42 -5.48
C VAL A 145 2.78 -9.34 -6.50
N SER A 146 3.84 -8.58 -6.21
CA SER A 146 4.96 -8.39 -7.16
C SER A 146 5.74 -9.68 -7.44
N HIS A 147 5.75 -10.65 -6.53
CA HIS A 147 6.38 -11.95 -6.70
C HIS A 147 5.43 -13.00 -7.34
N CYS A 148 4.31 -12.57 -7.90
CA CYS A 148 3.40 -13.43 -8.64
C CYS A 148 2.75 -14.55 -7.80
N HIS A 149 2.44 -14.26 -6.52
CA HIS A 149 1.75 -15.22 -5.64
C HIS A 149 0.22 -15.08 -5.67
N ILE A 150 -0.33 -14.07 -6.36
CA ILE A 150 -1.75 -13.72 -6.34
C ILE A 150 -2.37 -13.83 -7.73
N HIS A 151 -3.55 -14.42 -7.80
CA HIS A 151 -4.44 -14.43 -8.95
C HIS A 151 -5.69 -13.57 -8.68
N VAL A 152 -6.20 -12.94 -9.72
CA VAL A 152 -7.50 -12.26 -9.72
C VAL A 152 -8.34 -12.89 -10.83
N ASN A 153 -9.49 -13.44 -10.47
CA ASN A 153 -10.37 -14.16 -11.41
C ASN A 153 -9.61 -15.24 -12.21
N GLY A 154 -8.76 -16.02 -11.54
CA GLY A 154 -7.94 -17.06 -12.15
C GLY A 154 -6.73 -16.57 -12.96
N LYS A 155 -6.56 -15.26 -13.16
CA LYS A 155 -5.43 -14.68 -13.91
C LYS A 155 -4.35 -14.19 -12.96
N LEU A 156 -3.09 -14.44 -13.31
CA LEU A 156 -1.95 -13.97 -12.57
C LEU A 156 -1.81 -12.45 -12.68
N VAL A 157 -1.81 -11.74 -11.55
CA VAL A 157 -1.63 -10.29 -11.50
C VAL A 157 -0.44 -9.95 -10.59
N ASN A 158 0.57 -9.28 -11.14
CA ASN A 158 1.78 -8.87 -10.44
C ASN A 158 1.85 -7.35 -10.15
N ILE A 159 0.79 -6.62 -10.48
CA ILE A 159 0.71 -5.16 -10.34
C ILE A 159 -0.05 -4.82 -9.05
N CYS A 160 0.65 -4.37 -8.02
CA CYS A 160 0.06 -4.00 -6.73
C CYS A 160 -0.97 -2.84 -6.83
N SER A 161 -0.85 -1.99 -7.86
CA SER A 161 -1.78 -0.88 -8.12
C SER A 161 -3.00 -1.28 -8.94
N PHE A 162 -3.16 -2.56 -9.28
CA PHE A 162 -4.35 -3.04 -9.96
C PHE A 162 -5.61 -2.69 -9.15
N GLN A 163 -6.62 -2.13 -9.80
CA GLN A 163 -7.88 -1.78 -9.16
C GLN A 163 -8.83 -2.97 -9.23
N VAL A 164 -9.15 -3.54 -8.10
CA VAL A 164 -10.14 -4.60 -7.98
C VAL A 164 -11.54 -4.01 -7.99
N LYS A 165 -12.50 -4.78 -8.47
CA LYS A 165 -13.91 -4.40 -8.58
C LYS A 165 -14.76 -5.26 -7.66
N VAL A 166 -15.97 -4.81 -7.40
CA VAL A 166 -16.99 -5.63 -6.72
C VAL A 166 -17.27 -6.87 -7.57
N GLY A 167 -17.28 -8.03 -6.94
CA GLY A 167 -17.43 -9.33 -7.59
C GLY A 167 -16.11 -10.03 -7.95
N ASP A 168 -14.97 -9.34 -7.92
CA ASP A 168 -13.67 -9.97 -8.19
C ASP A 168 -13.29 -10.96 -7.09
N ILE A 169 -12.72 -12.09 -7.53
CA ILE A 169 -12.19 -13.15 -6.66
C ILE A 169 -10.66 -13.04 -6.64
N ILE A 170 -10.11 -12.89 -5.45
CA ILE A 170 -8.67 -12.81 -5.20
C ILE A 170 -8.22 -14.13 -4.59
N GLU A 171 -7.29 -14.82 -5.23
CA GLU A 171 -6.83 -16.13 -4.80
C GLU A 171 -5.30 -16.14 -4.64
N VAL A 172 -4.81 -16.90 -3.66
CA VAL A 172 -3.39 -17.23 -3.58
C VAL A 172 -3.09 -18.31 -4.62
N ARG A 173 -2.04 -18.10 -5.42
CA ARG A 173 -1.61 -19.04 -6.45
C ARG A 173 -1.46 -20.44 -5.88
N ASP A 174 -2.01 -21.44 -6.60
CA ASP A 174 -1.89 -22.85 -6.25
C ASP A 174 -0.47 -23.37 -6.50
N ARG A 175 0.43 -22.97 -5.62
CA ARG A 175 1.82 -23.43 -5.56
C ARG A 175 2.19 -23.62 -4.10
N LYS A 176 2.84 -24.73 -3.76
CA LYS A 176 3.24 -25.04 -2.38
C LYS A 176 3.88 -23.84 -1.66
N SER A 177 4.91 -23.24 -2.29
CA SER A 177 5.61 -22.08 -1.73
C SER A 177 4.69 -20.85 -1.50
N SER A 178 3.70 -20.63 -2.37
CA SER A 178 2.75 -19.50 -2.20
C SER A 178 1.76 -19.75 -1.08
N ARG A 179 1.26 -20.98 -0.98
CA ARG A 179 0.36 -21.41 0.10
C ARG A 179 1.06 -21.43 1.45
N ASP A 180 2.30 -21.90 1.52
CA ASP A 180 3.09 -21.90 2.77
C ASP A 180 3.35 -20.48 3.27
N ILE A 181 3.65 -19.54 2.35
CA ILE A 181 3.78 -18.12 2.69
C ILE A 181 2.46 -17.58 3.23
N ALA A 182 1.33 -17.85 2.58
CA ALA A 182 0.03 -17.37 3.02
C ALA A 182 -0.37 -17.98 4.38
N LYS A 183 -0.14 -19.28 4.60
CA LYS A 183 -0.37 -19.96 5.89
C LYS A 183 0.44 -19.33 7.03
N ASN A 184 1.74 -19.14 6.83
CA ASN A 184 2.64 -18.55 7.84
C ASN A 184 2.30 -17.08 8.12
N ASN A 185 1.65 -16.41 7.19
CA ASN A 185 1.28 -15.00 7.29
C ASN A 185 -0.14 -14.81 7.76
N HIS A 186 -0.98 -15.84 7.65
CA HIS A 186 -2.35 -15.73 8.10
C HIS A 186 -2.37 -15.38 9.59
N TYR A 187 -2.96 -14.23 9.86
CA TYR A 187 -3.09 -13.69 11.20
C TYR A 187 -4.54 -13.89 11.63
N GLU A 188 -4.76 -14.77 12.60
CA GLU A 188 -6.12 -15.11 13.11
C GLU A 188 -6.92 -13.90 13.59
N ALA A 189 -6.23 -12.85 14.02
CA ALA A 189 -6.85 -11.59 14.43
C ALA A 189 -7.00 -10.58 13.26
N ALA A 190 -6.82 -10.98 12.01
CA ALA A 190 -7.12 -10.10 10.88
C ALA A 190 -8.63 -9.84 10.87
N GLN A 191 -9.02 -8.62 11.24
CA GLN A 191 -10.41 -8.17 11.10
C GLN A 191 -10.67 -7.96 9.61
N ILE A 192 -11.35 -8.94 9.01
CA ILE A 192 -11.78 -8.85 7.62
C ILE A 192 -12.92 -7.83 7.58
N PRO A 193 -12.80 -6.77 6.77
CA PRO A 193 -13.86 -5.76 6.65
C PRO A 193 -15.14 -6.36 6.09
N ALA A 194 -16.30 -5.78 6.45
CA ALA A 194 -17.62 -6.27 6.04
C ALA A 194 -17.84 -6.30 4.52
N TYR A 195 -17.10 -5.50 3.75
CA TYR A 195 -17.20 -5.47 2.28
C TYR A 195 -16.41 -6.59 1.57
N MET A 196 -15.75 -7.50 2.33
CA MET A 196 -15.00 -8.65 1.80
C MET A 196 -15.40 -9.95 2.50
N GLU A 197 -15.46 -11.01 1.74
CA GLU A 197 -15.51 -12.40 2.25
C GLU A 197 -14.16 -13.07 2.05
N SER A 198 -13.73 -13.87 3.02
CA SER A 198 -12.51 -14.66 2.89
C SER A 198 -12.77 -16.11 3.27
N ASP A 199 -12.48 -17.01 2.36
CA ASP A 199 -12.37 -18.44 2.61
C ASP A 199 -10.90 -18.75 2.95
N VAL A 200 -10.64 -18.85 4.24
CA VAL A 200 -9.30 -19.08 4.78
C VAL A 200 -8.74 -20.44 4.38
N GLN A 201 -9.61 -21.47 4.25
CA GLN A 201 -9.17 -22.82 3.93
C GLN A 201 -8.64 -22.92 2.49
N ASN A 202 -9.34 -22.27 1.57
CA ASN A 202 -8.99 -22.28 0.14
C ASN A 202 -8.14 -21.07 -0.28
N PHE A 203 -7.83 -20.14 0.63
CA PHE A 203 -7.12 -18.90 0.35
C PHE A 203 -7.75 -18.10 -0.80
N LYS A 204 -9.09 -18.03 -0.78
CA LYS A 204 -9.91 -17.27 -1.72
C LYS A 204 -10.64 -16.17 -0.99
N GLY A 205 -10.64 -14.98 -1.56
CA GLY A 205 -11.39 -13.84 -1.05
C GLY A 205 -12.20 -13.20 -2.16
N LYS A 206 -13.41 -12.74 -1.84
CA LYS A 206 -14.30 -12.06 -2.76
C LYS A 206 -14.63 -10.67 -2.24
N ILE A 207 -14.70 -9.71 -3.14
CA ILE A 207 -15.18 -8.36 -2.83
C ILE A 207 -16.69 -8.33 -3.08
N ILE A 208 -17.47 -8.03 -2.02
CA ILE A 208 -18.93 -8.06 -2.07
C ILE A 208 -19.49 -6.67 -2.38
N ALA A 209 -18.94 -5.64 -1.71
CA ALA A 209 -19.44 -4.28 -1.79
C ALA A 209 -18.32 -3.26 -1.93
N LEU A 210 -18.66 -2.00 -2.13
CA LEU A 210 -17.70 -0.90 -2.04
C LEU A 210 -17.51 -0.52 -0.56
N PRO A 211 -16.28 -0.23 -0.12
CA PRO A 211 -16.02 0.17 1.25
C PRO A 211 -16.74 1.48 1.59
N GLU A 212 -17.25 1.55 2.82
CA GLU A 212 -17.89 2.71 3.41
C GLU A 212 -16.97 3.44 4.41
N ARG A 213 -17.39 4.59 4.93
CA ARG A 213 -16.54 5.38 5.84
C ARG A 213 -16.15 4.63 7.12
N GLU A 214 -17.01 3.72 7.58
CA GLU A 214 -16.81 2.92 8.79
C GLU A 214 -15.68 1.89 8.65
N ASP A 215 -15.43 1.42 7.43
CA ASP A 215 -14.39 0.44 7.12
C ASP A 215 -12.97 1.04 7.17
N PHE A 216 -12.86 2.38 7.14
CA PHE A 216 -11.56 3.04 7.16
C PHE A 216 -11.12 3.38 8.59
N PRO A 217 -9.81 3.48 8.83
CA PRO A 217 -9.29 3.88 10.12
C PRO A 217 -9.83 5.25 10.56
N LYS A 218 -10.28 5.34 11.82
CA LYS A 218 -10.87 6.57 12.40
C LYS A 218 -9.90 7.77 12.43
N PHE A 219 -8.59 7.49 12.43
CA PHE A 219 -7.56 8.54 12.44
C PHE A 219 -7.32 9.20 11.07
N PHE A 220 -8.02 8.78 10.01
CA PHE A 220 -7.93 9.45 8.73
C PHE A 220 -8.70 10.77 8.75
N GLN A 221 -8.01 11.83 8.36
CA GLN A 221 -8.54 13.18 8.19
C GLN A 221 -8.62 13.49 6.69
N GLU A 222 -9.54 12.81 6.01
CA GLU A 222 -9.67 12.88 4.55
C GLU A 222 -10.05 14.27 4.06
N GLN A 223 -10.80 15.05 4.83
CA GLN A 223 -11.17 16.43 4.47
C GLN A 223 -9.95 17.33 4.37
N GLN A 224 -9.01 17.24 5.31
CA GLN A 224 -7.76 18.00 5.24
C GLN A 224 -6.92 17.66 4.01
N VAL A 225 -7.02 16.42 3.50
CA VAL A 225 -6.34 16.03 2.26
C VAL A 225 -7.02 16.69 1.06
N VAL A 226 -8.34 16.79 1.04
CA VAL A 226 -9.07 17.48 -0.04
C VAL A 226 -8.69 18.96 -0.05
N GLU A 227 -8.68 19.62 1.11
CA GLU A 227 -8.28 21.03 1.27
C GLU A 227 -6.82 21.25 0.82
N PHE A 228 -5.90 20.32 1.18
CA PHE A 228 -4.51 20.39 0.76
C PHE A 228 -4.35 20.43 -0.77
N TYR A 229 -5.16 19.67 -1.50
CA TYR A 229 -5.11 19.63 -2.96
C TYR A 229 -6.04 20.65 -3.65
N ALA A 230 -6.90 21.34 -2.91
CA ALA A 230 -7.76 22.41 -3.42
C ALA A 230 -7.05 23.78 -3.51
N ARG A 231 -5.87 23.91 -2.91
CA ARG A 231 -5.03 25.13 -2.94
C ARG A 231 -4.35 25.35 -4.27
#